data_6a8ccc89ee10c2f1c9f01ab26401d22f
#
_entry.id   6a8ccc89ee10c2f1c9f01ab26401d22f
#
_cell.length_a   1.000
_cell.length_b   1.000
_cell.length_c   1.000
_cell.angle_alpha   90.00
_cell.angle_beta   90.00
_cell.angle_gamma   90.00
#
_symmetry.space_group_name_H-M   'P 1'
#
loop_
_entity.id
_entity.type
_entity.pdbx_description
1 polymer ?
#
loop_
_entity_poly.entity_id
_entity_poly.type
_entity_poly.pdbx_seq_one_letter_code
_entity_poly.pdbx_strand_id
1 'polypeptide(L)'
;MFYKGQKIEGTTASSFTLLGEGYAKDAFRVFYKGKKIEGATASSFTLLGDRYAKDSFRVFYKGQKIEGATASSFTLLGEGYAKDSFRVFYKGQKIEGATASNFVILDNGYAKDAFNTYYKGRKI
;
A
#
# COMPACT_ATOMS: atom_id res chain seq x y z
N MET A 1 -21.23 -6.14 11.12
CA MET A 1 -20.08 -6.95 10.68
C MET A 1 -19.01 -6.99 11.76
N PHE A 2 -18.16 -8.01 11.70
CA PHE A 2 -17.14 -8.25 12.71
C PHE A 2 -15.80 -8.53 12.07
N TYR A 3 -14.73 -8.11 12.74
CA TYR A 3 -13.37 -8.48 12.40
C TYR A 3 -12.73 -9.10 13.63
N LYS A 4 -12.34 -10.40 13.53
CA LYS A 4 -11.80 -11.17 14.66
C LYS A 4 -12.69 -11.07 15.91
N GLY A 5 -14.01 -11.16 15.70
CA GLY A 5 -14.99 -11.09 16.77
C GLY A 5 -15.36 -9.70 17.24
N GLN A 6 -14.77 -8.65 16.66
CA GLN A 6 -15.06 -7.26 17.02
C GLN A 6 -16.01 -6.66 16.00
N LYS A 7 -17.00 -5.90 16.47
CA LYS A 7 -17.92 -5.22 15.57
C LYS A 7 -17.19 -4.10 14.83
N ILE A 8 -17.39 -4.05 13.52
CA ILE A 8 -16.82 -2.98 12.69
C ILE A 8 -17.89 -1.90 12.51
N GLU A 9 -17.63 -0.72 13.01
CA GLU A 9 -18.58 0.39 12.97
C GLU A 9 -18.80 0.88 11.55
N GLY A 10 -20.06 1.22 11.25
CA GLY A 10 -20.44 1.85 10.00
C GLY A 10 -20.50 0.93 8.79
N THR A 11 -20.33 -0.38 8.97
CA THR A 11 -20.35 -1.31 7.83
C THR A 11 -21.75 -1.60 7.37
N THR A 12 -21.88 -1.96 6.08
CA THR A 12 -23.11 -2.46 5.47
C THR A 12 -22.92 -3.95 5.23
N ALA A 13 -23.62 -4.77 6.00
CA ALA A 13 -23.42 -6.22 6.01
C ALA A 13 -23.60 -6.86 4.63
N SER A 14 -24.59 -6.39 3.86
CA SER A 14 -24.93 -7.00 2.58
C SER A 14 -23.86 -6.82 1.51
N SER A 15 -22.97 -5.82 1.65
CA SER A 15 -21.95 -5.53 0.65
C SER A 15 -20.52 -5.70 1.19
N PHE A 16 -20.40 -6.22 2.42
CA PHE A 16 -19.08 -6.37 3.04
C PHE A 16 -18.27 -7.47 2.37
N THR A 17 -17.04 -7.16 2.00
CA THR A 17 -16.13 -8.09 1.31
C THR A 17 -14.75 -8.03 1.95
N LEU A 18 -14.20 -9.20 2.25
CA LEU A 18 -12.81 -9.28 2.71
C LEU A 18 -11.89 -9.28 1.49
N LEU A 19 -10.89 -8.41 1.50
CA LEU A 19 -9.94 -8.31 0.39
C LEU A 19 -8.68 -9.12 0.65
N GLY A 20 -8.33 -9.32 1.92
CA GLY A 20 -7.11 -10.02 2.31
C GLY A 20 -6.13 -9.08 2.99
N GLU A 21 -5.14 -9.66 3.65
CA GLU A 21 -4.06 -8.92 4.31
C GLU A 21 -4.55 -7.85 5.28
N GLY A 22 -5.74 -8.08 5.86
CA GLY A 22 -6.33 -7.15 6.82
C GLY A 22 -7.28 -6.12 6.21
N TYR A 23 -7.37 -6.05 4.89
CA TYR A 23 -8.25 -5.10 4.20
C TYR A 23 -9.63 -5.69 3.95
N ALA A 24 -10.64 -4.83 4.02
CA ALA A 24 -12.01 -5.19 3.71
C ALA A 24 -12.75 -3.94 3.26
N LYS A 25 -13.88 -4.11 2.61
CA LYS A 25 -14.69 -2.96 2.21
C LYS A 25 -16.16 -3.33 2.13
N ASP A 26 -17.03 -2.32 2.22
CA ASP A 26 -18.43 -2.45 1.82
C ASP A 26 -18.66 -1.52 0.61
N ALA A 27 -19.90 -1.21 0.30
CA ALA A 27 -20.23 -0.39 -0.88
C ALA A 27 -19.67 1.03 -0.78
N PHE A 28 -19.43 1.53 0.43
CA PHE A 28 -19.13 2.94 0.65
C PHE A 28 -17.85 3.20 1.43
N ARG A 29 -17.33 2.19 2.14
CA ARG A 29 -16.21 2.40 3.07
C ARG A 29 -15.17 1.30 2.92
N VAL A 30 -13.94 1.62 3.29
CA VAL A 30 -12.83 0.67 3.28
C VAL A 30 -12.27 0.57 4.70
N PHE A 31 -11.82 -0.63 5.07
CA PHE A 31 -11.36 -0.91 6.43
C PHE A 31 -10.02 -1.64 6.40
N TYR A 32 -9.18 -1.40 7.41
CA TYR A 32 -7.97 -2.17 7.64
C TYR A 32 -7.97 -2.65 9.08
N LYS A 33 -7.95 -3.98 9.25
CA LYS A 33 -8.00 -4.63 10.57
C LYS A 33 -9.14 -4.08 11.42
N GLY A 34 -10.31 -3.91 10.80
CA GLY A 34 -11.52 -3.47 11.48
C GLY A 34 -11.66 -1.99 11.68
N LYS A 35 -10.68 -1.18 11.24
CA LYS A 35 -10.74 0.28 11.36
C LYS A 35 -10.97 0.93 10.02
N LYS A 36 -11.89 1.89 9.99
CA LYS A 36 -12.20 2.62 8.75
C LYS A 36 -10.99 3.40 8.27
N ILE A 37 -10.73 3.33 6.96
CA ILE A 37 -9.69 4.13 6.33
C ILE A 37 -10.31 5.41 5.80
N GLU A 38 -9.99 6.54 6.41
CA GLU A 38 -10.55 7.82 6.01
C GLU A 38 -10.05 8.20 4.61
N GLY A 39 -10.96 8.67 3.78
CA GLY A 39 -10.62 9.16 2.45
C GLY A 39 -10.50 8.10 1.38
N ALA A 40 -10.55 6.82 1.72
CA ALA A 40 -10.45 5.75 0.73
C ALA A 40 -11.76 5.64 -0.05
N THR A 41 -11.65 5.39 -1.37
CA THR A 41 -12.81 5.25 -2.25
C THR A 41 -13.10 3.78 -2.47
N ALA A 42 -14.19 3.29 -1.88
CA ALA A 42 -14.52 1.86 -1.90
C ALA A 42 -14.69 1.31 -3.31
N SER A 43 -15.31 2.07 -4.21
CA SER A 43 -15.61 1.58 -5.56
C SER A 43 -14.38 1.29 -6.39
N SER A 44 -13.26 1.95 -6.10
CA SER A 44 -12.01 1.76 -6.85
C SER A 44 -10.90 1.11 -6.02
N PHE A 45 -11.20 0.72 -4.79
CA PHE A 45 -10.18 0.18 -3.89
C PHE A 45 -9.73 -1.22 -4.31
N THR A 46 -8.42 -1.42 -4.42
CA THR A 46 -7.82 -2.67 -4.88
C THR A 46 -6.64 -3.03 -3.99
N LEU A 47 -6.56 -4.30 -3.61
CA LEU A 47 -5.42 -4.81 -2.88
C LEU A 47 -4.29 -5.10 -3.88
N LEU A 48 -3.09 -4.59 -3.60
CA LEU A 48 -1.93 -4.82 -4.46
C LEU A 48 -1.09 -6.01 -4.02
N GLY A 49 -0.97 -6.22 -2.72
CA GLY A 49 -0.11 -7.24 -2.15
C GLY A 49 0.88 -6.60 -1.17
N ASP A 50 1.57 -7.42 -0.38
CA ASP A 50 2.55 -6.94 0.61
C ASP A 50 1.98 -5.83 1.51
N ARG A 51 0.67 -5.90 1.79
CA ARG A 51 -0.11 -4.95 2.58
C ARG A 51 -0.26 -3.57 1.94
N TYR A 52 0.10 -3.45 0.65
CA TYR A 52 -0.18 -2.25 -0.15
C TYR A 52 -1.56 -2.36 -0.79
N ALA A 53 -2.24 -1.25 -0.89
CA ALA A 53 -3.53 -1.16 -1.57
C ALA A 53 -3.68 0.24 -2.15
N LYS A 54 -4.61 0.41 -3.06
CA LYS A 54 -4.85 1.74 -3.64
C LYS A 54 -6.30 1.89 -4.08
N ASP A 55 -6.73 3.14 -4.19
CA ASP A 55 -7.93 3.49 -4.95
C ASP A 55 -7.48 4.30 -6.16
N SER A 56 -8.41 5.01 -6.83
CA SER A 56 -8.05 5.78 -8.03
C SER A 56 -7.12 6.94 -7.76
N PHE A 57 -7.06 7.41 -6.51
CA PHE A 57 -6.37 8.67 -6.19
C PHE A 57 -5.28 8.53 -5.14
N ARG A 58 -5.29 7.45 -4.35
CA ARG A 58 -4.40 7.32 -3.18
C ARG A 58 -3.84 5.93 -3.08
N VAL A 59 -2.68 5.83 -2.44
CA VAL A 59 -2.04 4.55 -2.15
C VAL A 59 -1.92 4.40 -0.64
N PHE A 60 -2.07 3.16 -0.17
CA PHE A 60 -2.07 2.87 1.27
C PHE A 60 -1.11 1.73 1.59
N TYR A 61 -0.51 1.78 2.78
CA TYR A 61 0.28 0.68 3.32
C TYR A 61 -0.18 0.43 4.74
N LYS A 62 -0.61 -0.81 5.03
CA LYS A 62 -1.18 -1.18 6.33
C LYS A 62 -2.27 -0.20 6.75
N GLY A 63 -3.12 0.18 5.80
CA GLY A 63 -4.26 1.03 6.08
C GLY A 63 -3.95 2.51 6.21
N GLN A 64 -2.69 2.93 6.05
CA GLN A 64 -2.31 4.33 6.16
C GLN A 64 -1.93 4.90 4.80
N LYS A 65 -2.42 6.10 4.51
CA LYS A 65 -2.15 6.77 3.25
C LYS A 65 -0.66 7.06 3.11
N ILE A 66 -0.12 6.78 1.94
CA ILE A 66 1.28 7.11 1.62
C ILE A 66 1.29 8.48 0.96
N GLU A 67 1.82 9.48 1.66
CA GLU A 67 1.87 10.83 1.13
C GLU A 67 2.77 10.91 -0.09
N GLY A 68 2.28 11.59 -1.11
CA GLY A 68 3.04 11.81 -2.33
C GLY A 68 3.05 10.67 -3.34
N ALA A 69 2.51 9.51 -2.99
CA ALA A 69 2.48 8.39 -3.93
C ALA A 69 1.44 8.64 -5.02
N THR A 70 1.78 8.29 -6.26
CA THR A 70 0.90 8.45 -7.40
C THR A 70 0.21 7.12 -7.71
N ALA A 71 -1.10 7.06 -7.45
CA ALA A 71 -1.84 5.81 -7.57
C ALA A 71 -1.83 5.22 -8.98
N SER A 72 -1.90 6.07 -10.01
CA SER A 72 -1.99 5.59 -11.39
C SER A 72 -0.72 4.89 -11.86
N SER A 73 0.43 5.18 -11.27
CA SER A 73 1.70 4.58 -11.67
C SER A 73 2.31 3.69 -10.59
N PHE A 74 1.61 3.46 -9.49
CA PHE A 74 2.15 2.71 -8.36
C PHE A 74 2.26 1.24 -8.69
N THR A 75 3.45 0.65 -8.48
CA THR A 75 3.75 -0.74 -8.80
C THR A 75 4.55 -1.37 -7.68
N LEU A 76 4.22 -2.62 -7.33
CA LEU A 76 5.02 -3.37 -6.37
C LEU A 76 6.27 -3.93 -7.04
N LEU A 77 7.39 -3.88 -6.32
CA LEU A 77 8.63 -4.47 -6.78
C LEU A 77 8.95 -5.78 -6.08
N GLY A 78 8.43 -5.98 -4.87
CA GLY A 78 8.68 -7.17 -4.07
C GLY A 78 9.46 -6.83 -2.82
N GLU A 79 9.41 -7.74 -1.84
CA GLU A 79 10.15 -7.62 -0.57
C GLU A 79 9.89 -6.31 0.17
N GLY A 80 8.68 -5.76 0.02
CA GLY A 80 8.31 -4.51 0.65
C GLY A 80 8.59 -3.26 -0.15
N TYR A 81 9.34 -3.39 -1.26
CA TYR A 81 9.64 -2.26 -2.15
C TYR A 81 8.51 -2.02 -3.15
N ALA A 82 8.28 -0.76 -3.43
CA ALA A 82 7.29 -0.34 -4.44
C ALA A 82 7.72 0.99 -5.00
N LYS A 83 7.16 1.38 -6.12
CA LYS A 83 7.48 2.67 -6.73
C LYS A 83 6.30 3.22 -7.52
N ASP A 84 6.31 4.53 -7.71
CA ASP A 84 5.51 5.18 -8.75
C ASP A 84 6.48 5.72 -9.80
N SER A 85 6.03 6.64 -10.67
CA SER A 85 6.88 7.16 -11.73
C SER A 85 8.06 7.97 -11.23
N PHE A 86 7.97 8.51 -10.01
CA PHE A 86 8.94 9.49 -9.51
C PHE A 86 9.61 9.10 -8.20
N ARG A 87 9.05 8.16 -7.45
CA ARG A 87 9.49 7.86 -6.09
C ARG A 87 9.57 6.37 -5.86
N VAL A 88 10.42 5.98 -4.92
CA VAL A 88 10.53 4.58 -4.48
C VAL A 88 10.18 4.51 -3.00
N PHE A 89 9.54 3.42 -2.60
CA PHE A 89 9.08 3.23 -1.23
C PHE A 89 9.52 1.87 -0.70
N TYR A 90 9.75 1.81 0.62
CA TYR A 90 9.98 0.55 1.31
C TYR A 90 9.04 0.48 2.50
N LYS A 91 8.18 -0.55 2.51
CA LYS A 91 7.17 -0.74 3.55
C LYS A 91 6.41 0.55 3.85
N GLY A 92 5.97 1.21 2.78
CA GLY A 92 5.14 2.39 2.88
C GLY A 92 5.88 3.70 3.11
N GLN A 93 7.20 3.68 3.24
CA GLN A 93 7.97 4.91 3.49
C GLN A 93 8.84 5.26 2.29
N LYS A 94 8.83 6.52 1.92
CA LYS A 94 9.61 7.02 0.79
C LYS A 94 11.11 6.86 1.07
N ILE A 95 11.83 6.38 0.07
CA ILE A 95 13.29 6.30 0.13
C ILE A 95 13.86 7.57 -0.49
N GLU A 96 14.45 8.42 0.33
CA GLU A 96 15.02 9.69 -0.15
C GLU A 96 16.17 9.43 -1.11
N GLY A 97 16.16 10.13 -2.21
CA GLY A 97 17.24 10.06 -3.18
C GLY A 97 17.20 8.87 -4.15
N ALA A 98 16.26 7.95 -3.97
CA ALA A 98 16.17 6.79 -4.87
C ALA A 98 15.58 7.20 -6.21
N THR A 99 16.10 6.63 -7.30
CA THR A 99 15.67 6.92 -8.65
C THR A 99 14.73 5.83 -9.14
N ALA A 100 13.45 6.17 -9.33
CA ALA A 100 12.42 5.20 -9.67
C ALA A 100 12.66 4.54 -11.04
N SER A 101 13.15 5.29 -12.01
CA SER A 101 13.25 4.78 -13.38
C SER A 101 14.24 3.62 -13.54
N ASN A 102 15.24 3.52 -12.65
CA ASN A 102 16.24 2.46 -12.77
C ASN A 102 16.41 1.66 -11.47
N PHE A 103 15.40 1.69 -10.59
CA PHE A 103 15.45 0.97 -9.33
C PHE A 103 15.18 -0.51 -9.55
N VAL A 104 16.06 -1.38 -9.03
CA VAL A 104 15.88 -2.83 -9.14
C VAL A 104 16.09 -3.49 -7.78
N ILE A 105 15.38 -4.60 -7.57
CA ILE A 105 15.45 -5.38 -6.34
C ILE A 105 16.51 -6.47 -6.52
N LEU A 106 17.36 -6.61 -5.52
CA LEU A 106 18.31 -7.70 -5.42
C LEU A 106 17.77 -8.71 -4.39
N ASP A 107 18.61 -9.60 -3.89
CA ASP A 107 18.18 -10.60 -2.92
C ASP A 107 18.35 -10.09 -1.49
N ASN A 108 17.60 -10.71 -0.55
CA ASN A 108 17.81 -10.53 0.89
C ASN A 108 17.65 -9.09 1.38
N GLY A 109 16.68 -8.35 0.80
CA GLY A 109 16.40 -7.00 1.22
C GLY A 109 17.24 -5.93 0.57
N TYR A 110 18.17 -6.32 -0.31
CA TYR A 110 19.01 -5.37 -1.04
C TYR A 110 18.33 -4.89 -2.31
N ALA A 111 18.65 -3.66 -2.70
CA ALA A 111 18.14 -3.06 -3.93
C ALA A 111 19.14 -2.01 -4.38
N LYS A 112 19.00 -1.57 -5.62
CA LYS A 112 19.91 -0.54 -6.15
C LYS A 112 19.24 0.28 -7.23
N ASP A 113 19.72 1.50 -7.41
CA ASP A 113 19.47 2.28 -8.63
C ASP A 113 20.82 2.56 -9.29
N ALA A 114 20.85 3.51 -10.23
CA ALA A 114 22.09 3.79 -10.97
C ALA A 114 23.20 4.36 -10.10
N PHE A 115 22.87 4.95 -8.96
CA PHE A 115 23.83 5.72 -8.16
C PHE A 115 24.07 5.17 -6.76
N ASN A 116 23.14 4.38 -6.23
CA ASN A 116 23.18 3.97 -4.83
C ASN A 116 22.73 2.54 -4.63
N THR A 117 23.15 1.96 -3.52
CA THR A 117 22.70 0.65 -3.05
C THR A 117 21.92 0.83 -1.76
N TYR A 118 20.90 -0.01 -1.56
CA TYR A 118 20.00 0.10 -0.41
C TYR A 118 19.86 -1.25 0.27
N TYR A 119 19.66 -1.22 1.59
CA TYR A 119 19.37 -2.41 2.37
C TYR A 119 18.17 -2.15 3.24
N LYS A 120 17.11 -2.95 3.05
CA LYS A 120 15.84 -2.81 3.77
C LYS A 120 15.37 -1.35 3.78
N GLY A 121 15.43 -0.73 2.60
CA GLY A 121 14.94 0.63 2.41
C GLY A 121 15.90 1.72 2.81
N ARG A 122 17.11 1.40 3.22
CA ARG A 122 18.09 2.40 3.65
C ARG A 122 19.29 2.42 2.73
N LYS A 123 19.71 3.60 2.34
CA LYS A 123 20.90 3.80 1.53
C LYS A 123 22.14 3.35 2.32
N ILE A 124 22.98 2.57 1.68
CA ILE A 124 24.22 2.10 2.29
C ILE A 124 25.45 2.52 1.50
#